data_5526290b57d521993c0ad02dcf2d4d3b
#
_entry.id   5526290b57d521993c0ad02dcf2d4d3b
#
_cell.length_a   1.000
_cell.length_b   1.000
_cell.length_c   1.000
_cell.angle_alpha   90.00
_cell.angle_beta   90.00
_cell.angle_gamma   90.00
#
_symmetry.space_group_name_H-M   'P 1'
#
loop_
_entity.id
_entity.type
_entity.pdbx_description
1 polymer ?
#
loop_
_entity_poly.entity_id
_entity_poly.type
_entity_poly.pdbx_seq_one_letter_code
_entity_poly.pdbx_strand_id
1 'polypeptide(L)'
;MKGKCFYNQTEKKLWVEIPKNASKTVSHHLIRSSLWKNGNYIHDNLFDYKCYALIRDPIQRWKGSTIELASHHMLHNKNNYDLLPQWFKTRNLKNFTFINDIHHRKMEYFTEGLQNVTWIAMDENFEQSIKYHLGIKEDLVKLNSTLENEVKSHIVPYVEEILSDSDFVNKLKQFYKEDIDLFESIKQNDKP
;
A
#
# COMPACT_ATOMS: atom_id res chain seq x y z
N MET A 1 11.25 6.35 -3.07
CA MET A 1 10.83 5.42 -1.99
C MET A 1 10.98 3.94 -2.38
N LYS A 2 11.49 3.62 -3.56
CA LYS A 2 11.85 2.24 -3.90
C LYS A 2 12.90 1.72 -2.92
N GLY A 3 12.74 0.50 -2.44
CA GLY A 3 13.66 -0.11 -1.50
C GLY A 3 13.47 0.25 -0.02
N LYS A 4 12.51 1.10 0.34
CA LYS A 4 12.26 1.45 1.74
C LYS A 4 11.82 0.23 2.54
N CYS A 5 12.47 0.02 3.67
CA CYS A 5 12.26 -1.17 4.47
C CYS A 5 12.58 -0.95 5.96
N PHE A 6 12.20 -1.93 6.77
CA PHE A 6 12.75 -2.15 8.09
C PHE A 6 13.44 -3.52 8.11
N TYR A 7 14.57 -3.63 8.78
CA TYR A 7 15.30 -4.88 8.86
C TYR A 7 15.76 -5.20 10.29
N ASN A 8 15.73 -6.48 10.60
CA ASN A 8 16.26 -7.05 11.83
C ASN A 8 17.56 -7.82 11.46
N GLN A 9 18.69 -7.25 11.84
CA GLN A 9 20.00 -7.78 11.48
C GLN A 9 20.30 -9.13 12.16
N THR A 10 19.80 -9.30 13.38
CA THR A 10 20.03 -10.53 14.17
C THR A 10 19.28 -11.72 13.58
N GLU A 11 18.01 -11.51 13.21
CA GLU A 11 17.15 -12.56 12.66
C GLU A 11 17.22 -12.64 11.12
N LYS A 12 17.97 -11.75 10.47
CA LYS A 12 18.01 -11.59 9.02
C LYS A 12 16.60 -11.48 8.39
N LYS A 13 15.75 -10.69 9.00
CA LYS A 13 14.38 -10.42 8.53
C LYS A 13 14.31 -9.03 7.91
N LEU A 14 13.54 -8.91 6.84
CA LEU A 14 13.29 -7.68 6.10
C LEU A 14 11.79 -7.46 5.94
N TRP A 15 11.30 -6.30 6.33
CA TRP A 15 9.95 -5.83 6.06
C TRP A 15 9.99 -4.76 4.98
N VAL A 16 9.33 -5.01 3.85
CA VAL A 16 9.23 -4.04 2.74
C VAL A 16 8.01 -3.16 2.90
N GLU A 17 8.21 -1.85 2.91
CA GLU A 17 7.11 -0.88 2.96
C GLU A 17 6.49 -0.67 1.58
N ILE A 18 5.25 -1.12 1.41
CA ILE A 18 4.45 -0.86 0.22
C ILE A 18 3.36 0.15 0.59
N PRO A 19 3.30 1.32 -0.08
CA PRO A 19 2.28 2.32 0.19
C PRO A 19 0.87 1.76 0.09
N LYS A 20 -0.01 2.16 1.00
CA LYS A 20 -1.44 1.76 1.07
C LYS A 20 -1.71 0.29 1.47
N ASN A 21 -0.69 -0.43 1.86
CA ASN A 21 -0.79 -1.77 2.44
C ASN A 21 -0.55 -1.74 3.95
N ALA A 22 -1.29 -0.91 4.69
CA ALA A 22 -1.15 -0.72 6.15
C ALA A 22 0.31 -0.46 6.63
N SER A 23 1.20 0.00 5.73
CA SER A 23 2.62 0.18 6.01
C SER A 23 2.87 1.08 7.22
N LYS A 24 2.08 2.17 7.40
CA LYS A 24 2.19 3.06 8.57
C LYS A 24 1.94 2.34 9.89
N THR A 25 0.95 1.45 9.94
CA THR A 25 0.63 0.66 11.14
C THR A 25 1.79 -0.24 11.53
N VAL A 26 2.32 -1.01 10.59
CA VAL A 26 3.45 -1.91 10.86
C VAL A 26 4.72 -1.14 11.18
N SER A 27 5.07 -0.15 10.38
CA SER A 27 6.26 0.69 10.59
C SER A 27 6.26 1.38 11.96
N HIS A 28 5.09 1.79 12.47
CA HIS A 28 4.96 2.39 13.80
C HIS A 28 5.45 1.44 14.91
N HIS A 29 5.16 0.15 14.78
CA HIS A 29 5.63 -0.85 15.75
C HIS A 29 7.12 -1.17 15.55
N LEU A 30 7.57 -1.29 14.29
CA LEU A 30 8.96 -1.60 14.00
C LEU A 30 9.92 -0.48 14.43
N ILE A 31 9.54 0.80 14.24
CA ILE A 31 10.34 1.97 14.68
C ILE A 31 10.57 1.97 16.20
N ARG A 32 9.59 1.50 16.98
CA ARG A 32 9.67 1.47 18.45
C ARG A 32 10.47 0.28 18.98
N SER A 33 10.72 -0.71 18.15
CA SER A 33 11.50 -1.87 18.51
C SER A 33 12.99 -1.60 18.34
N SER A 34 13.79 -1.82 19.37
CA SER A 34 15.25 -1.74 19.30
C SER A 34 15.89 -2.77 18.36
N LEU A 35 15.12 -3.80 17.97
CA LEU A 35 15.56 -4.88 17.10
C LEU A 35 15.49 -4.54 15.61
N TRP A 36 14.66 -3.55 15.23
CA TRP A 36 14.42 -3.18 13.86
C TRP A 36 15.05 -1.84 13.51
N LYS A 37 15.71 -1.77 12.36
CA LYS A 37 16.32 -0.57 11.81
C LYS A 37 15.60 -0.14 10.55
N ASN A 38 15.39 1.15 10.38
CA ASN A 38 14.92 1.71 9.12
C ASN A 38 16.07 1.74 8.10
N GLY A 39 15.80 1.39 6.85
CA GLY A 39 16.81 1.32 5.81
C GLY A 39 16.24 1.29 4.40
N ASN A 40 17.11 0.99 3.47
CA ASN A 40 16.78 0.75 2.08
C ASN A 40 17.48 -0.53 1.62
N TYR A 41 16.71 -1.57 1.31
CA TYR A 41 17.29 -2.89 1.03
C TYR A 41 18.23 -2.92 -0.20
N ILE A 42 18.06 -1.98 -1.14
CA ILE A 42 18.94 -1.85 -2.32
C ILE A 42 20.28 -1.25 -1.89
N HIS A 43 20.26 -0.13 -1.15
CA HIS A 43 21.48 0.56 -0.72
C HIS A 43 22.24 -0.20 0.37
N ASP A 44 21.51 -0.87 1.25
CA ASP A 44 22.08 -1.61 2.38
C ASP A 44 22.43 -3.07 2.01
N ASN A 45 22.19 -3.48 0.75
CA ASN A 45 22.48 -4.81 0.20
C ASN A 45 21.87 -5.95 1.03
N LEU A 46 20.56 -5.87 1.30
CA LEU A 46 19.83 -6.80 2.19
C LEU A 46 19.12 -7.93 1.41
N PHE A 47 19.60 -8.30 0.22
CA PHE A 47 18.93 -9.27 -0.66
C PHE A 47 18.93 -10.71 -0.12
N ASP A 48 19.80 -11.04 0.85
CA ASP A 48 19.89 -12.36 1.51
C ASP A 48 18.97 -12.49 2.74
N TYR A 49 18.21 -11.42 3.06
CA TYR A 49 17.28 -11.43 4.19
C TYR A 49 15.97 -12.13 3.83
N LYS A 50 15.35 -12.76 4.82
CA LYS A 50 14.00 -13.30 4.69
C LYS A 50 12.99 -12.16 4.60
N CYS A 51 12.38 -11.98 3.43
CA CYS A 51 11.57 -10.83 3.11
C CYS A 51 10.09 -11.04 3.41
N TYR A 52 9.46 -10.01 3.94
CA TYR A 52 8.03 -9.97 4.22
C TYR A 52 7.43 -8.69 3.65
N ALA A 53 6.25 -8.80 3.06
CA ALA A 53 5.49 -7.66 2.56
C ALA A 53 3.99 -7.91 2.68
N LEU A 54 3.23 -6.85 2.93
CA LEU A 54 1.76 -6.92 2.84
C LEU A 54 1.31 -6.75 1.39
N ILE A 55 0.34 -7.57 1.02
CA ILE A 55 -0.43 -7.40 -0.20
C ILE A 55 -1.90 -7.13 0.13
N ARG A 56 -2.48 -6.19 -0.55
CA ARG A 56 -3.89 -5.81 -0.47
C ARG A 56 -4.52 -5.98 -1.84
N ASP A 57 -5.84 -6.19 -1.86
CA ASP A 57 -6.61 -6.08 -3.11
C ASP A 57 -6.18 -4.85 -3.92
N PRO A 58 -5.66 -5.04 -5.16
CA PRO A 58 -5.06 -3.95 -5.92
C PRO A 58 -6.06 -2.84 -6.30
N ILE A 59 -7.35 -3.15 -6.46
CA ILE A 59 -8.40 -2.16 -6.75
C ILE A 59 -8.66 -1.32 -5.51
N GLN A 60 -8.75 -1.94 -4.33
CA GLN A 60 -8.90 -1.22 -3.07
C GLN A 60 -7.64 -0.40 -2.73
N ARG A 61 -6.46 -0.86 -3.11
CA ARG A 61 -5.22 -0.10 -2.98
C ARG A 61 -5.24 1.13 -3.90
N TRP A 62 -5.64 0.96 -5.16
CA TRP A 62 -5.80 2.07 -6.11
C TRP A 62 -6.77 3.12 -5.59
N LYS A 63 -7.96 2.69 -5.12
CA LYS A 63 -8.95 3.57 -4.48
C LYS A 63 -8.34 4.40 -3.35
N GLY A 64 -7.68 3.74 -2.40
CA GLY A 64 -7.05 4.41 -1.26
C GLY A 64 -5.94 5.37 -1.67
N SER A 65 -5.16 5.02 -2.70
CA SER A 65 -4.09 5.87 -3.26
C SER A 65 -4.64 7.13 -3.91
N THR A 66 -5.71 6.99 -4.70
CA THR A 66 -6.36 8.12 -5.38
C THR A 66 -6.99 9.09 -4.38
N ILE A 67 -7.65 8.56 -3.34
CA ILE A 67 -8.21 9.38 -2.26
C ILE A 67 -7.07 10.18 -1.56
N GLU A 68 -5.94 9.55 -1.27
CA GLU A 68 -4.82 10.25 -0.61
C GLU A 68 -4.21 11.34 -1.49
N LEU A 69 -4.02 11.07 -2.78
CA LEU A 69 -3.51 12.07 -3.71
C LEU A 69 -4.43 13.28 -3.81
N ALA A 70 -5.73 13.06 -3.96
CA ALA A 70 -6.72 14.13 -3.98
C ALA A 70 -6.73 14.90 -2.66
N SER A 71 -6.65 14.21 -1.54
CA SER A 71 -6.63 14.81 -0.21
C SER A 71 -5.40 15.70 0.00
N HIS A 72 -4.21 15.25 -0.41
CA HIS A 72 -3.00 16.06 -0.35
C HIS A 72 -3.15 17.34 -1.19
N HIS A 73 -3.76 17.23 -2.37
CA HIS A 73 -4.02 18.40 -3.20
C HIS A 73 -4.97 19.38 -2.50
N MET A 74 -6.06 18.88 -1.88
CA MET A 74 -7.00 19.73 -1.14
C MET A 74 -6.34 20.42 0.05
N LEU A 75 -5.55 19.71 0.84
CA LEU A 75 -4.81 20.30 1.97
C LEU A 75 -3.87 21.42 1.51
N HIS A 76 -3.16 21.26 0.41
CA HIS A 76 -2.32 22.31 -0.16
C HIS A 76 -3.12 23.53 -0.65
N ASN A 77 -4.38 23.33 -1.02
CA ASN A 77 -5.29 24.40 -1.48
C ASN A 77 -6.27 24.85 -0.38
N LYS A 78 -5.89 24.71 0.89
CA LYS A 78 -6.68 25.15 2.06
C LYS A 78 -8.10 24.60 2.08
N ASN A 79 -8.27 23.33 1.71
CA ASN A 79 -9.55 22.62 1.62
C ASN A 79 -10.57 23.29 0.69
N ASN A 80 -10.13 23.90 -0.40
CA ASN A 80 -11.04 24.43 -1.43
C ASN A 80 -11.58 23.28 -2.29
N TYR A 81 -12.70 22.70 -1.88
CA TYR A 81 -13.33 21.55 -2.54
C TYR A 81 -13.88 21.84 -3.94
N ASP A 82 -14.11 23.11 -4.30
CA ASP A 82 -14.54 23.52 -5.65
C ASP A 82 -13.49 23.18 -6.71
N LEU A 83 -12.25 22.91 -6.29
CA LEU A 83 -11.16 22.48 -7.19
C LEU A 83 -11.21 20.97 -7.53
N LEU A 84 -11.98 20.15 -6.80
CA LEU A 84 -12.02 18.70 -7.00
C LEU A 84 -12.43 18.29 -8.42
N PRO A 85 -13.54 18.82 -9.00
CA PRO A 85 -13.95 18.44 -10.35
C PRO A 85 -12.85 18.68 -11.38
N GLN A 86 -12.20 19.85 -11.29
CA GLN A 86 -11.10 20.20 -12.18
C GLN A 86 -9.87 19.31 -11.95
N TRP A 87 -9.55 18.98 -10.70
CA TRP A 87 -8.44 18.10 -10.38
C TRP A 87 -8.64 16.70 -10.97
N PHE A 88 -9.84 16.11 -10.80
CA PHE A 88 -10.14 14.78 -11.37
C PHE A 88 -10.12 14.82 -12.90
N LYS A 89 -10.66 15.89 -13.51
CA LYS A 89 -10.63 16.06 -14.97
C LYS A 89 -9.21 16.17 -15.53
N THR A 90 -8.35 16.97 -14.91
CA THR A 90 -6.98 17.21 -15.39
C THR A 90 -6.07 16.01 -15.17
N ARG A 91 -6.28 15.25 -14.10
CA ARG A 91 -5.51 14.03 -13.82
C ARG A 91 -5.80 12.89 -14.80
N ASN A 92 -6.92 12.97 -15.49
CA ASN A 92 -7.30 12.00 -16.53
C ASN A 92 -7.04 10.54 -16.11
N LEU A 93 -7.51 10.19 -14.91
CA LEU A 93 -7.22 8.90 -14.26
C LEU A 93 -7.61 7.71 -15.13
N LYS A 94 -8.65 7.86 -15.96
CA LYS A 94 -9.12 6.83 -16.90
C LYS A 94 -8.10 6.46 -17.99
N ASN A 95 -7.10 7.32 -18.25
CA ASN A 95 -6.04 7.08 -19.24
C ASN A 95 -4.74 6.58 -18.60
N PHE A 96 -4.77 6.12 -17.35
CA PHE A 96 -3.61 5.55 -16.64
C PHE A 96 -2.42 6.51 -16.50
N THR A 97 -2.64 7.82 -16.54
CA THR A 97 -1.57 8.84 -16.36
C THR A 97 -0.97 8.82 -14.95
N PHE A 98 -1.66 8.18 -13.99
CA PHE A 98 -1.22 8.00 -12.61
C PHE A 98 -0.10 6.95 -12.42
N ILE A 99 0.23 6.16 -13.45
CA ILE A 99 1.22 5.06 -13.36
C ILE A 99 2.57 5.52 -12.81
N ASN A 100 2.91 6.78 -13.01
CA ASN A 100 4.16 7.35 -12.50
C ASN A 100 4.13 7.68 -11.01
N ASP A 101 2.95 7.73 -10.39
CA ASP A 101 2.85 7.95 -8.95
C ASP A 101 3.18 6.67 -8.18
N ILE A 102 4.03 6.80 -7.16
CA ILE A 102 4.52 5.67 -6.39
C ILE A 102 3.39 4.88 -5.69
N HIS A 103 2.30 5.56 -5.33
CA HIS A 103 1.17 4.91 -4.67
C HIS A 103 0.38 3.98 -5.59
N HIS A 104 0.56 4.12 -6.91
CA HIS A 104 -0.12 3.32 -7.93
C HIS A 104 0.77 2.30 -8.64
N ARG A 105 2.05 2.21 -8.26
CA ARG A 105 2.97 1.21 -8.85
C ARG A 105 2.52 -0.21 -8.50
N LYS A 106 2.80 -1.17 -9.40
CA LYS A 106 2.63 -2.59 -9.14
C LYS A 106 3.48 -3.06 -7.95
N MET A 107 3.11 -4.17 -7.33
CA MET A 107 3.82 -4.73 -6.17
C MET A 107 5.27 -5.09 -6.49
N GLU A 108 5.54 -5.63 -7.68
CA GLU A 108 6.88 -5.96 -8.15
C GLU A 108 7.87 -4.78 -8.08
N TYR A 109 7.38 -3.55 -8.31
CA TYR A 109 8.22 -2.36 -8.20
C TYR A 109 8.87 -2.20 -6.82
N PHE A 110 8.16 -2.59 -5.76
CA PHE A 110 8.63 -2.43 -4.38
C PHE A 110 9.52 -3.57 -3.92
N THR A 111 9.42 -4.73 -4.57
CA THR A 111 10.15 -5.95 -4.22
C THR A 111 11.17 -6.37 -5.28
N GLU A 112 11.44 -5.49 -6.25
CA GLU A 112 12.38 -5.76 -7.34
C GLU A 112 13.76 -6.20 -6.82
N GLY A 113 14.21 -7.33 -7.32
CA GLY A 113 15.48 -7.95 -6.93
C GLY A 113 15.42 -8.80 -5.66
N LEU A 114 14.33 -8.74 -4.88
CA LEU A 114 14.15 -9.61 -3.72
C LEU A 114 13.68 -11.00 -4.16
N GLN A 115 14.31 -12.02 -3.59
CA GLN A 115 13.89 -13.41 -3.80
C GLN A 115 13.06 -13.90 -2.62
N ASN A 116 12.11 -14.82 -2.89
CA ASN A 116 11.35 -15.51 -1.85
C ASN A 116 10.63 -14.54 -0.87
N VAL A 117 9.93 -13.54 -1.41
CA VAL A 117 9.11 -12.65 -0.57
C VAL A 117 7.94 -13.43 -0.01
N THR A 118 7.84 -13.49 1.32
CA THR A 118 6.65 -13.98 2.02
C THR A 118 5.60 -12.88 2.00
N TRP A 119 4.58 -13.06 1.18
CA TRP A 119 3.46 -12.15 1.10
C TRP A 119 2.42 -12.47 2.18
N ILE A 120 1.89 -11.43 2.81
CA ILE A 120 0.84 -11.53 3.82
C ILE A 120 -0.37 -10.80 3.27
N ALA A 121 -1.50 -11.50 3.08
CA ALA A 121 -2.73 -10.87 2.61
C ALA A 121 -3.31 -9.93 3.67
N MET A 122 -3.82 -8.77 3.23
CA MET A 122 -4.62 -7.88 4.08
C MET A 122 -6.08 -8.39 4.15
N ASP A 123 -6.29 -9.45 4.89
CA ASP A 123 -7.59 -10.04 5.22
C ASP A 123 -7.90 -9.87 6.73
N GLU A 124 -8.86 -10.63 7.24
CA GLU A 124 -9.24 -10.62 8.66
C GLU A 124 -8.13 -11.12 9.59
N ASN A 125 -7.19 -11.92 9.10
CA ASN A 125 -6.13 -12.55 9.88
C ASN A 125 -4.78 -11.82 9.78
N PHE A 126 -4.70 -10.74 8.97
CA PHE A 126 -3.42 -10.10 8.65
C PHE A 126 -2.64 -9.63 9.88
N GLU A 127 -3.32 -9.20 10.95
CA GLU A 127 -2.66 -8.74 12.18
C GLU A 127 -1.94 -9.90 12.89
N GLN A 128 -2.56 -11.07 12.94
CA GLN A 128 -1.95 -12.26 13.53
C GLN A 128 -0.74 -12.73 12.70
N SER A 129 -0.88 -12.73 11.37
CA SER A 129 0.19 -13.10 10.46
C SER A 129 1.39 -12.16 10.59
N ILE A 130 1.17 -10.84 10.67
CA ILE A 130 2.24 -9.85 10.90
C ILE A 130 2.94 -10.11 12.25
N LYS A 131 2.17 -10.27 13.33
CA LYS A 131 2.72 -10.55 14.65
C LYS A 131 3.61 -11.79 14.64
N TYR A 132 3.11 -12.87 14.03
CA TYR A 132 3.85 -14.13 13.92
C TYR A 132 5.18 -13.96 13.15
N HIS A 133 5.12 -13.37 11.96
CA HIS A 133 6.30 -13.27 11.09
C HIS A 133 7.33 -12.25 11.56
N LEU A 134 6.89 -11.12 12.12
CA LEU A 134 7.77 -10.03 12.53
C LEU A 134 8.12 -10.04 14.02
N GLY A 135 7.52 -10.95 14.80
CA GLY A 135 7.77 -11.06 16.24
C GLY A 135 7.20 -9.88 17.04
N ILE A 136 6.15 -9.22 16.55
CA ILE A 136 5.46 -8.14 17.25
C ILE A 136 4.55 -8.75 18.33
N LYS A 137 4.77 -8.38 19.58
CA LYS A 137 4.01 -8.93 20.71
C LYS A 137 2.77 -8.11 21.07
N GLU A 138 2.83 -6.80 20.80
CA GLU A 138 1.76 -5.86 21.10
C GLU A 138 0.66 -5.92 20.02
N ASP A 139 -0.55 -5.43 20.39
CA ASP A 139 -1.62 -5.24 19.42
C ASP A 139 -1.29 -4.12 18.43
N LEU A 140 -1.62 -4.35 17.17
CA LEU A 140 -1.36 -3.36 16.13
C LEU A 140 -2.31 -2.16 16.32
N VAL A 141 -1.74 -1.00 16.60
CA VAL A 141 -2.49 0.24 16.67
C VAL A 141 -2.89 0.64 15.25
N LYS A 142 -4.18 0.61 14.95
CA LYS A 142 -4.70 1.10 13.65
C LYS A 142 -4.42 2.60 13.53
N LEU A 143 -3.35 2.92 12.87
CA LEU A 143 -3.08 4.29 12.48
C LEU A 143 -3.97 4.63 11.29
N ASN A 144 -5.15 5.14 11.58
CA ASN A 144 -5.99 5.74 10.56
C ASN A 144 -5.18 6.86 9.89
N SER A 145 -5.23 6.92 8.56
CA SER A 145 -4.67 8.07 7.87
C SER A 145 -5.24 9.34 8.53
N THR A 146 -4.36 10.26 8.87
CA THR A 146 -4.64 11.56 9.46
C THR A 146 -5.54 12.48 8.60
N LEU A 147 -6.08 11.95 7.52
CA LEU A 147 -7.05 12.67 6.70
C LEU A 147 -8.36 12.74 7.48
N GLU A 148 -8.74 13.94 7.79
CA GLU A 148 -10.01 14.27 8.40
C GLU A 148 -11.14 13.58 7.63
N ASN A 149 -12.07 12.97 8.33
CA ASN A 149 -13.21 12.29 7.71
C ASN A 149 -13.99 13.24 6.78
N GLU A 150 -13.98 14.53 7.08
CA GLU A 150 -14.57 15.58 6.25
C GLU A 150 -13.90 15.64 4.85
N VAL A 151 -12.57 15.71 4.76
CA VAL A 151 -11.86 15.76 3.46
C VAL A 151 -12.19 14.53 2.63
N LYS A 152 -12.22 13.35 3.27
CA LYS A 152 -12.56 12.10 2.57
C LYS A 152 -13.98 12.09 2.06
N SER A 153 -14.95 12.62 2.83
CA SER A 153 -16.36 12.64 2.43
C SER A 153 -16.60 13.40 1.12
N HIS A 154 -15.82 14.45 0.87
CA HIS A 154 -15.88 15.20 -0.39
C HIS A 154 -15.21 14.47 -1.56
N ILE A 155 -14.19 13.64 -1.33
CA ILE A 155 -13.41 12.99 -2.38
C ILE A 155 -13.98 11.64 -2.78
N VAL A 156 -14.46 10.86 -1.82
CA VAL A 156 -14.94 9.49 -2.05
C VAL A 156 -15.98 9.41 -3.17
N PRO A 157 -16.99 10.29 -3.26
CA PRO A 157 -17.97 10.22 -4.34
C PRO A 157 -17.37 10.27 -5.75
N TYR A 158 -16.35 11.10 -5.98
CA TYR A 158 -15.67 11.16 -7.29
C TYR A 158 -14.92 9.87 -7.63
N VAL A 159 -14.29 9.26 -6.62
CA VAL A 159 -13.57 8.00 -6.81
C VAL A 159 -14.54 6.84 -7.07
N GLU A 160 -15.67 6.81 -6.37
CA GLU A 160 -16.73 5.80 -6.59
C GLU A 160 -17.38 5.97 -7.96
N GLU A 161 -17.60 7.19 -8.43
CA GLU A 161 -18.09 7.46 -9.78
C GLU A 161 -17.13 6.89 -10.84
N ILE A 162 -15.83 7.09 -10.68
CA ILE A 162 -14.83 6.50 -11.59
C ILE A 162 -14.88 4.97 -11.53
N LEU A 163 -15.01 4.38 -10.35
CA LEU A 163 -15.08 2.92 -10.17
C LEU A 163 -16.43 2.31 -10.59
N SER A 164 -17.47 3.12 -10.81
CA SER A 164 -18.73 2.65 -11.38
C SER A 164 -18.64 2.41 -12.90
N ASP A 165 -17.61 2.94 -13.55
CA ASP A 165 -17.32 2.72 -14.98
C ASP A 165 -16.69 1.34 -15.17
N SER A 166 -17.47 0.39 -15.70
CA SER A 166 -17.04 -1.00 -15.90
C SER A 166 -15.85 -1.13 -16.85
N ASP A 167 -15.77 -0.30 -17.88
CA ASP A 167 -14.66 -0.31 -18.83
C ASP A 167 -13.37 0.13 -18.18
N PHE A 168 -13.44 1.17 -17.34
CA PHE A 168 -12.30 1.60 -16.55
C PHE A 168 -11.84 0.53 -15.57
N VAL A 169 -12.77 -0.07 -14.83
CA VAL A 169 -12.46 -1.15 -13.87
C VAL A 169 -11.82 -2.34 -14.55
N ASN A 170 -12.30 -2.73 -15.74
CA ASN A 170 -11.71 -3.83 -16.51
C ASN A 170 -10.27 -3.51 -16.95
N LYS A 171 -10.02 -2.28 -17.43
CA LYS A 171 -8.65 -1.83 -17.76
C LYS A 171 -7.77 -1.81 -16.52
N LEU A 172 -8.29 -1.38 -15.37
CA LEU A 172 -7.56 -1.35 -14.10
C LEU A 172 -7.19 -2.77 -13.63
N LYS A 173 -8.13 -3.72 -13.75
CA LYS A 173 -7.88 -5.14 -13.46
C LYS A 173 -6.83 -5.73 -14.39
N GLN A 174 -6.89 -5.40 -15.68
CA GLN A 174 -5.87 -5.83 -16.63
C GLN A 174 -4.48 -5.27 -16.29
N PHE A 175 -4.41 -4.00 -15.89
CA PHE A 175 -3.16 -3.37 -15.50
C PHE A 175 -2.53 -4.02 -14.26
N TYR A 176 -3.33 -4.36 -13.25
CA TYR A 176 -2.88 -5.02 -12.01
C TYR A 176 -3.04 -6.54 -12.04
N LYS A 177 -3.12 -7.16 -13.21
CA LYS A 177 -3.43 -8.59 -13.32
C LYS A 177 -2.50 -9.45 -12.45
N GLU A 178 -1.19 -9.23 -12.54
CA GLU A 178 -0.21 -10.00 -11.76
C GLU A 178 -0.37 -9.79 -10.25
N ASP A 179 -0.66 -8.56 -9.81
CA ASP A 179 -0.90 -8.25 -8.40
C ASP A 179 -2.19 -8.90 -7.90
N ILE A 180 -3.23 -8.97 -8.75
CA ILE A 180 -4.51 -9.63 -8.44
C ILE A 180 -4.32 -11.14 -8.34
N ASP A 181 -3.68 -11.75 -9.33
CA ASP A 181 -3.41 -13.19 -9.35
C ASP A 181 -2.58 -13.60 -8.11
N LEU A 182 -1.59 -12.79 -7.74
CA LEU A 182 -0.79 -12.98 -6.52
C LEU A 182 -1.66 -12.88 -5.25
N PHE A 183 -2.47 -11.84 -5.12
CA PHE A 183 -3.35 -11.63 -3.97
C PHE A 183 -4.33 -12.79 -3.77
N GLU A 184 -4.99 -13.23 -4.84
CA GLU A 184 -5.94 -14.34 -4.79
C GLU A 184 -5.25 -15.67 -4.47
N SER A 185 -4.06 -15.93 -4.99
CA SER A 185 -3.30 -17.14 -4.68
C SER A 185 -2.93 -17.24 -3.19
N ILE A 186 -2.56 -16.11 -2.57
CA ILE A 186 -2.21 -16.08 -1.15
C ILE A 186 -3.45 -16.34 -0.30
N LYS A 187 -4.59 -15.69 -0.60
CA LYS A 187 -5.85 -15.89 0.12
C LYS A 187 -6.35 -17.34 0.07
N GLN A 188 -6.06 -18.06 -1.00
CA GLN A 188 -6.43 -19.48 -1.12
C GLN A 188 -5.55 -20.37 -0.26
N ASN A 189 -4.27 -20.03 -0.10
CA ASN A 189 -3.31 -20.81 0.68
C ASN A 189 -3.41 -20.55 2.20
N ASP A 190 -3.96 -19.42 2.61
CA ASP A 190 -4.16 -19.06 4.03
C ASP A 190 -5.50 -19.56 4.59
N LYS A 191 -6.28 -20.33 3.82
CA LYS A 191 -7.46 -21.01 4.34
C LYS A 191 -7.03 -22.28 5.07
N PRO A 192 -7.45 -22.46 6.34
CA PRO A 192 -7.11 -23.63 7.15
C PRO A 192 -7.68 -24.93 6.56
#